data_c486b440b68a8820695f13708540608d
#
_entry.id   c486b440b68a8820695f13708540608d
#
_cell.length_a   1.000
_cell.length_b   1.000
_cell.length_c   1.000
_cell.angle_alpha   90.00
_cell.angle_beta   90.00
_cell.angle_gamma   90.00
#
_symmetry.space_group_name_H-M   'P 1'
#
loop_
_entity.id
_entity.type
_entity.pdbx_description
1 polymer ?
#
loop_
_entity_poly.entity_id
_entity_poly.type
_entity_poly.pdbx_seq_one_letter_code
_entity_poly.pdbx_strand_id
1 'polypeptide(L)'
;ISPLYTCLVRQAEISPSYLAWYFKSDAGYRYIYDNGSQGVRHDRVSMTDDLLMGIPVMYPSHVKQLLYADILDMVEARLQATQKTLDFLNKMRDGYMRQLFI
;
A
#
# COMPACT_ATOMS: atom_id res chain seq x y z
N ILE A 1 -15.42 -7.42 9.96
CA ILE A 1 -14.77 -6.23 9.37
C ILE A 1 -14.87 -5.09 10.36
N SER A 2 -13.74 -4.47 10.62
CA SER A 2 -13.69 -3.30 11.47
C SER A 2 -14.49 -2.15 10.86
N PRO A 3 -15.19 -1.31 11.65
CA PRO A 3 -15.86 -0.14 11.11
C PRO A 3 -14.91 0.89 10.47
N LEU A 4 -13.60 0.73 10.67
CA LEU A 4 -12.59 1.57 10.02
C LEU A 4 -12.24 1.09 8.61
N TYR A 5 -12.74 -0.06 8.18
CA TYR A 5 -12.44 -0.63 6.87
C TYR A 5 -13.70 -0.73 6.03
N THR A 6 -13.55 -0.46 4.76
CA THR A 6 -14.63 -0.62 3.77
C THR A 6 -14.26 -1.74 2.81
N CYS A 7 -15.21 -2.68 2.62
CA CYS A 7 -15.05 -3.72 1.61
C CYS A 7 -15.59 -3.21 0.28
N LEU A 8 -14.75 -3.30 -0.74
CA LEU A 8 -15.12 -2.90 -2.09
C LEU A 8 -15.40 -4.12 -2.94
N VAL A 9 -16.51 -4.10 -3.66
CA VAL A 9 -16.85 -5.13 -4.64
C VAL A 9 -16.53 -4.59 -6.03
N ARG A 10 -15.76 -5.35 -6.77
CA ARG A 10 -15.38 -4.99 -8.12
C ARG A 10 -16.58 -5.05 -9.05
N GLN A 11 -16.85 -3.96 -9.77
CA GLN A 11 -17.93 -3.87 -10.75
C GLN A 11 -17.44 -3.75 -12.19
N ALA A 12 -16.13 -3.65 -12.40
CA ALA A 12 -15.49 -3.59 -13.70
C ALA A 12 -14.39 -4.64 -13.76
N GLU A 13 -13.81 -4.85 -14.96
CA GLU A 13 -12.71 -5.78 -15.12
C GLU A 13 -11.40 -5.16 -14.61
N ILE A 14 -11.33 -4.94 -13.31
CA ILE A 14 -10.16 -4.44 -12.64
C ILE A 14 -9.63 -5.53 -11.72
N SER A 15 -8.35 -5.88 -11.87
CA SER A 15 -7.69 -6.82 -10.99
C SER A 15 -7.66 -6.28 -9.56
N PRO A 16 -8.02 -7.09 -8.55
CA PRO A 16 -7.90 -6.65 -7.16
C PRO A 16 -6.48 -6.24 -6.77
N SER A 17 -5.47 -6.95 -7.27
CA SER A 17 -4.07 -6.61 -7.02
C SER A 17 -3.69 -5.27 -7.62
N TYR A 18 -4.14 -5.01 -8.86
CA TYR A 18 -3.91 -3.73 -9.51
C TYR A 18 -4.58 -2.59 -8.74
N LEU A 19 -5.81 -2.79 -8.33
CA LEU A 19 -6.57 -1.79 -7.58
C LEU A 19 -5.89 -1.48 -6.23
N ALA A 20 -5.37 -2.49 -5.55
CA ALA A 20 -4.64 -2.29 -4.30
C ALA A 20 -3.40 -1.40 -4.51
N TRP A 21 -2.65 -1.62 -5.59
CA TRP A 21 -1.52 -0.77 -5.92
C TRP A 21 -1.94 0.63 -6.34
N TYR A 22 -3.07 0.76 -7.05
CA TYR A 22 -3.60 2.06 -7.41
C TYR A 22 -3.88 2.93 -6.18
N PHE A 23 -4.47 2.35 -5.14
CA PHE A 23 -4.73 3.08 -3.90
C PHE A 23 -3.46 3.51 -3.16
N LYS A 24 -2.35 2.83 -3.39
CA LYS A 24 -1.05 3.23 -2.85
C LYS A 24 -0.34 4.27 -3.72
N SER A 25 -0.82 4.51 -4.93
CA SER A 25 -0.23 5.48 -5.83
C SER A 25 -0.56 6.91 -5.39
N ASP A 26 0.20 7.87 -5.91
CA ASP A 26 -0.04 9.28 -5.62
C ASP A 26 -1.43 9.74 -6.05
N ALA A 27 -1.91 9.27 -7.20
CA ALA A 27 -3.22 9.64 -7.70
C ALA A 27 -4.34 9.14 -6.78
N GLY A 28 -4.27 7.88 -6.35
CA GLY A 28 -5.24 7.31 -5.42
C GLY A 28 -5.20 7.98 -4.07
N TYR A 29 -4.00 8.20 -3.55
CA TYR A 29 -3.80 8.86 -2.25
C TYR A 29 -4.35 10.29 -2.26
N ARG A 30 -4.06 11.04 -3.33
CA ARG A 30 -4.54 12.43 -3.44
C ARG A 30 -6.06 12.50 -3.49
N TYR A 31 -6.70 11.59 -4.22
CA TYR A 31 -8.15 11.58 -4.27
C TYR A 31 -8.76 11.36 -2.89
N ILE A 32 -8.24 10.39 -2.15
CA ILE A 32 -8.73 10.10 -0.81
C ILE A 32 -8.48 11.29 0.12
N TYR A 33 -7.31 11.88 0.06
CA TYR A 33 -6.95 13.00 0.92
C TYR A 33 -7.79 14.26 0.60
N ASP A 34 -7.99 14.56 -0.69
CA ASP A 34 -8.70 15.78 -1.12
C ASP A 34 -10.21 15.68 -0.92
N ASN A 35 -10.79 14.48 -1.01
CA ASN A 35 -12.24 14.28 -0.95
C ASN A 35 -12.72 13.68 0.36
N GLY A 36 -11.82 13.18 1.18
CA GLY A 36 -12.18 12.63 2.48
C GLY A 36 -12.31 13.72 3.53
N SER A 37 -13.09 13.43 4.57
CA SER A 37 -13.20 14.30 5.73
C SER A 37 -12.09 13.97 6.71
N GLN A 38 -11.33 14.98 7.11
CA GLN A 38 -10.33 14.81 8.15
C GLN A 38 -11.01 14.80 9.52
N GLY A 39 -10.72 13.76 10.30
CA GLY A 39 -11.20 13.66 11.66
C GLY A 39 -10.42 14.56 12.60
N VAL A 40 -10.65 14.37 13.89
CA VAL A 40 -9.96 15.11 14.96
C VAL A 40 -8.43 14.91 14.90
N ARG A 41 -8.00 13.76 14.38
CA ARG A 41 -6.58 13.47 14.13
C ARG A 41 -6.25 13.70 12.67
N HIS A 42 -5.24 14.51 12.41
CA HIS A 42 -4.81 14.88 11.06
C HIS A 42 -4.24 13.69 10.25
N ASP A 43 -3.90 12.59 10.90
CA ASP A 43 -3.39 11.40 10.27
C ASP A 43 -4.48 10.46 9.76
N ARG A 44 -5.77 10.82 9.95
CA ARG A 44 -6.91 10.01 9.49
C ARG A 44 -7.77 10.80 8.53
N VAL A 45 -8.15 10.12 7.45
CA VAL A 45 -9.08 10.66 6.47
C VAL A 45 -10.27 9.72 6.39
N SER A 46 -11.48 10.27 6.57
CA SER A 46 -12.73 9.53 6.43
C SER A 46 -13.35 9.85 5.09
N MET A 47 -13.93 8.84 4.45
CA MET A 47 -14.65 9.01 3.19
C MET A 47 -16.04 8.41 3.32
N THR A 48 -17.02 9.10 2.71
CA THR A 48 -18.34 8.49 2.51
C THR A 48 -18.24 7.39 1.46
N ASP A 49 -19.17 6.44 1.50
CA ASP A 49 -19.22 5.36 0.52
C ASP A 49 -19.37 5.90 -0.90
N ASP A 50 -20.15 6.95 -1.09
CA ASP A 50 -20.33 7.57 -2.41
C ASP A 50 -19.05 8.15 -2.97
N LEU A 51 -18.26 8.85 -2.13
CA LEU A 51 -16.97 9.38 -2.54
C LEU A 51 -15.97 8.28 -2.85
N LEU A 52 -15.96 7.23 -2.04
CA LEU A 52 -15.06 6.11 -2.25
C LEU A 52 -15.40 5.35 -3.54
N MET A 53 -16.68 5.13 -3.81
CA MET A 53 -17.12 4.45 -5.04
C MET A 53 -16.96 5.33 -6.28
N GLY A 54 -16.81 6.64 -6.10
CA GLY A 54 -16.60 7.59 -7.20
C GLY A 54 -15.14 7.80 -7.57
N ILE A 55 -14.20 7.05 -7.01
CA ILE A 55 -12.78 7.19 -7.32
C ILE A 55 -12.55 6.94 -8.81
N PRO A 56 -11.97 7.91 -9.55
CA PRO A 56 -11.64 7.72 -10.95
C PRO A 56 -10.39 6.84 -11.08
N VAL A 57 -10.58 5.59 -11.47
CA VAL A 57 -9.47 4.66 -11.67
C VAL A 57 -9.20 4.52 -13.15
N MET A 58 -8.03 4.98 -13.59
CA MET A 58 -7.55 4.74 -14.95
C MET A 58 -6.89 3.37 -14.98
N TYR A 59 -7.35 2.49 -15.87
CA TYR A 59 -6.82 1.14 -15.93
C TYR A 59 -6.59 0.68 -17.37
N PRO A 60 -5.49 -0.05 -17.60
CA PRO A 60 -5.21 -0.65 -18.90
C PRO A 60 -5.99 -1.96 -19.08
N SER A 61 -5.71 -2.70 -20.15
CA SER A 61 -6.30 -4.01 -20.35
C SER A 61 -6.01 -4.94 -19.17
N HIS A 62 -6.85 -5.96 -18.99
CA HIS A 62 -6.72 -6.89 -17.86
C HIS A 62 -5.35 -7.57 -17.80
N VAL A 63 -4.81 -7.95 -18.97
CA VAL A 63 -3.48 -8.58 -19.05
C VAL A 63 -2.39 -7.64 -18.54
N LYS A 64 -2.44 -6.36 -18.92
CA LYS A 64 -1.47 -5.37 -18.44
C LYS A 64 -1.63 -5.09 -16.95
N GLN A 65 -2.86 -5.09 -16.43
CA GLN A 65 -3.09 -4.93 -14.99
C GLN A 65 -2.38 -6.02 -14.20
N LEU A 66 -2.53 -7.28 -14.62
CA LEU A 66 -1.88 -8.40 -13.96
C LEU A 66 -0.36 -8.30 -14.04
N LEU A 67 0.16 -7.91 -15.21
CA LEU A 67 1.59 -7.73 -15.39
C LEU A 67 2.15 -6.65 -14.47
N TYR A 68 1.51 -5.51 -14.40
CA TYR A 68 1.96 -4.40 -13.55
C TYR A 68 1.89 -4.77 -12.07
N ALA A 69 0.82 -5.43 -11.65
CA ALA A 69 0.69 -5.88 -10.27
C ALA A 69 1.78 -6.89 -9.91
N ASP A 70 2.09 -7.84 -10.81
CA ASP A 70 3.14 -8.82 -10.59
C ASP A 70 4.52 -8.17 -10.46
N ILE A 71 4.83 -7.18 -11.30
CA ILE A 71 6.10 -6.45 -11.22
C ILE A 71 6.22 -5.75 -9.88
N LEU A 72 5.16 -5.06 -9.46
CA LEU A 72 5.16 -4.33 -8.19
C LEU A 72 5.25 -5.27 -6.99
N ASP A 73 4.55 -6.40 -7.04
CA ASP A 73 4.62 -7.41 -5.99
C ASP A 73 6.04 -7.99 -5.88
N MET A 74 6.71 -8.23 -7.00
CA MET A 74 8.09 -8.71 -7.00
C MET A 74 9.05 -7.69 -6.40
N VAL A 75 8.91 -6.42 -6.74
CA VAL A 75 9.72 -5.34 -6.17
C VAL A 75 9.50 -5.23 -4.67
N GLU A 76 8.25 -5.28 -4.23
CA GLU A 76 7.91 -5.22 -2.81
C GLU A 76 8.50 -6.39 -2.03
N ALA A 77 8.41 -7.60 -2.57
CA ALA A 77 8.99 -8.78 -1.95
C ALA A 77 10.50 -8.65 -1.81
N ARG A 78 11.17 -8.09 -2.82
CA ARG A 78 12.62 -7.86 -2.77
C ARG A 78 13.00 -6.82 -1.73
N LEU A 79 12.21 -5.75 -1.62
CA LEU A 79 12.43 -4.72 -0.61
C LEU A 79 12.29 -5.30 0.80
N GLN A 80 11.26 -6.10 1.04
CA GLN A 80 11.05 -6.74 2.34
C GLN A 80 12.18 -7.70 2.69
N ALA A 81 12.64 -8.51 1.73
CA ALA A 81 13.74 -9.43 1.95
C ALA A 81 15.04 -8.68 2.27
N THR A 82 15.31 -7.58 1.57
CA THR A 82 16.48 -6.74 1.78
C THR A 82 16.43 -6.08 3.16
N GLN A 83 15.25 -5.61 3.58
CA GLN A 83 15.08 -5.01 4.91
C GLN A 83 15.35 -6.02 6.03
N LYS A 84 14.88 -7.26 5.88
CA LYS A 84 15.15 -8.32 6.85
C LYS A 84 16.64 -8.62 6.95
N THR A 85 17.34 -8.65 5.83
CA THR A 85 18.79 -8.85 5.79
C THR A 85 19.51 -7.70 6.50
N LEU A 86 19.10 -6.47 6.25
CA LEU A 86 19.68 -5.30 6.91
C LEU A 86 19.45 -5.36 8.43
N ASP A 87 18.26 -5.71 8.87
CA ASP A 87 17.94 -5.82 10.29
C ASP A 87 18.81 -6.88 10.98
N PHE A 88 19.01 -8.02 10.30
CA PHE A 88 19.87 -9.08 10.81
C PHE A 88 21.33 -8.63 10.93
N LEU A 89 21.84 -7.97 9.91
CA LEU A 89 23.21 -7.44 9.91
C LEU A 89 23.42 -6.39 11.01
N ASN A 90 22.43 -5.53 11.22
CA ASN A 90 22.49 -4.55 12.31
C ASN A 90 22.56 -5.25 13.68
N LYS A 91 21.78 -6.31 13.88
CA LYS A 91 21.82 -7.08 15.12
C LYS A 91 23.18 -7.77 15.33
N MET A 92 23.76 -8.29 14.25
CA MET A 92 25.08 -8.90 14.31
C MET A 92 26.13 -7.86 14.69
N ARG A 93 26.10 -6.70 14.07
CA ARG A 93 27.02 -5.61 14.39
C ARG A 93 26.93 -5.24 15.87
N ASP A 94 25.70 -5.05 16.37
CA ASP A 94 25.47 -4.65 17.75
C ASP A 94 25.94 -5.74 18.73
N GLY A 95 25.78 -7.01 18.37
CA GLY A 95 26.27 -8.13 19.14
C GLY A 95 27.81 -8.14 19.21
N TYR A 96 28.47 -7.97 18.09
CA TYR A 96 29.92 -7.89 18.04
C TYR A 96 30.47 -6.67 18.79
N MET A 97 29.81 -5.54 18.66
CA MET A 97 30.19 -4.34 19.40
C MET A 97 30.20 -4.58 20.91
N ARG A 98 29.19 -5.29 21.43
CA ARG A 98 29.13 -5.63 22.85
C ARG A 98 30.21 -6.64 23.27
N GLN A 99 30.54 -7.59 22.40
CA GLN A 99 31.54 -8.60 22.70
C GLN A 99 32.96 -8.09 22.60
N LEU A 100 33.25 -7.21 21.63
CA LEU A 100 34.60 -6.75 21.37
C LEU A 100 35.01 -5.55 22.22
N PHE A 101 34.06 -4.78 22.72
CA PHE A 101 34.32 -3.53 23.44
C PHE A 101 33.67 -3.52 24.83
N ILE A 102 33.82 -4.59 25.56
CA ILE A 102 33.33 -4.69 26.94
C ILE A 102 34.16 -3.79 27.85
#